data_f3438eb7d0a8d079ac82cc06488e5998
#
_entry.id   f3438eb7d0a8d079ac82cc06488e5998
#
_cell.length_a   1.000
_cell.length_b   1.000
_cell.length_c   1.000
_cell.angle_alpha   90.00
_cell.angle_beta   90.00
_cell.angle_gamma   90.00
#
_symmetry.space_group_name_H-M   'P 1'
#
loop_
_entity.id
_entity.type
_entity.pdbx_description
1 polymer ?
#
loop_
_entity_poly.entity_id
_entity_poly.type
_entity_poly.pdbx_seq_one_letter_code
_entity_poly.pdbx_strand_id
1 'polypeptide(L)'
;MVHMSLPLEDTFADIIGKAQRGLKFADTALTQRAVEALKSGNYDSADLAAAAQALGLGKDRLVKLAQGAYQPAAVAVDGLAQLTTPYEDFTVNAYVVWDPATKAAVVFDTGADATPILDLIQKEALQVNLIFITHTHPDHIAELDALVAATGGVPIFCNAREPHASAKSFEITDTLEWQTGGLTIQPRSTWGHSRGGTTYLVKGLARPVAIVGDAVFAGSMGGGIVSFADALETNRTQILTLPDDTVIASGHGPLTSVGEEKINNPFFN
;
A
#
# COMPACT_ATOMS: atom_id res chain seq x y z
N MET A 1 12.57 -1.54 22.85
CA MET A 1 12.24 -0.29 22.15
C MET A 1 10.75 -0.32 21.92
N VAL A 2 10.01 0.68 22.37
CA VAL A 2 8.58 0.83 22.01
C VAL A 2 8.58 1.18 20.54
N HIS A 3 8.15 0.27 19.67
CA HIS A 3 7.87 0.60 18.29
C HIS A 3 6.70 1.60 18.32
N MET A 4 6.99 2.88 18.15
CA MET A 4 5.94 3.84 17.85
C MET A 4 5.38 3.46 16.47
N SER A 5 4.09 3.17 16.41
CA SER A 5 3.43 2.93 15.13
C SER A 5 3.50 4.22 14.30
N LEU A 6 3.75 4.09 12.99
CA LEU A 6 3.64 5.22 12.07
C LEU A 6 2.23 5.81 12.14
N PRO A 7 2.08 7.12 11.90
CA PRO A 7 0.76 7.72 11.73
C PRO A 7 0.04 7.12 10.52
N LEU A 8 -1.28 7.21 10.50
CA LEU A 8 -2.06 6.91 9.30
C LEU A 8 -1.62 7.86 8.17
N GLU A 9 -1.57 7.37 6.94
CA GLU A 9 -1.21 8.19 5.78
C GLU A 9 -2.19 9.32 5.55
N ASP A 10 -3.47 8.99 5.53
CA ASP A 10 -4.52 9.94 5.22
C ASP A 10 -5.21 10.48 6.47
N THR A 11 -5.39 11.79 6.47
CA THR A 11 -6.34 12.45 7.38
C THR A 11 -7.78 12.16 6.94
N PHE A 12 -8.71 12.42 7.82
CA PHE A 12 -10.12 12.35 7.49
C PHE A 12 -10.51 13.23 6.27
N ALA A 13 -9.90 14.41 6.13
CA ALA A 13 -10.11 15.31 4.99
C ALA A 13 -9.60 14.71 3.67
N ASP A 14 -8.49 13.99 3.71
CA ASP A 14 -7.92 13.31 2.53
C ASP A 14 -8.84 12.21 2.03
N ILE A 15 -9.40 11.40 2.94
CA ILE A 15 -10.36 10.34 2.62
C ILE A 15 -11.59 10.91 1.89
N ILE A 16 -12.17 11.96 2.44
CA ILE A 16 -13.31 12.65 1.80
C ILE A 16 -12.91 13.21 0.45
N GLY A 17 -11.75 13.85 0.35
CA GLY A 17 -11.23 14.40 -0.90
C GLY A 17 -10.98 13.34 -1.97
N LYS A 18 -10.43 12.19 -1.62
CA LYS A 18 -10.19 11.06 -2.53
C LYS A 18 -11.50 10.50 -3.08
N ALA A 19 -12.49 10.22 -2.22
CA ALA A 19 -13.79 9.73 -2.62
C ALA A 19 -14.52 10.74 -3.54
N GLN A 20 -14.49 12.03 -3.18
CA GLN A 20 -15.12 13.09 -3.94
C GLN A 20 -14.55 13.21 -5.37
N ARG A 21 -13.22 13.24 -5.49
CA ARG A 21 -12.55 13.29 -6.80
C ARG A 21 -12.83 12.04 -7.63
N GLY A 22 -12.77 10.87 -7.02
CA GLY A 22 -12.95 9.60 -7.68
C GLY A 22 -14.33 9.39 -8.27
N LEU A 23 -15.38 9.84 -7.59
CA LEU A 23 -16.76 9.70 -8.04
C LEU A 23 -17.19 10.77 -9.06
N LYS A 24 -16.36 11.78 -9.34
CA LYS A 24 -16.75 12.95 -10.17
C LYS A 24 -18.10 13.53 -9.72
N PHE A 25 -18.19 13.77 -8.46
CA PHE A 25 -19.38 14.00 -7.69
C PHE A 25 -20.30 15.06 -8.33
N ALA A 26 -21.43 14.61 -8.92
CA ALA A 26 -22.50 15.49 -9.38
C ALA A 26 -23.41 15.81 -8.19
N ASP A 27 -23.39 17.02 -7.72
CA ASP A 27 -23.68 17.38 -6.38
C ASP A 27 -25.01 18.08 -6.18
N THR A 28 -25.71 17.76 -5.09
CA THR A 28 -26.77 18.63 -4.55
C THR A 28 -26.14 19.62 -3.58
N ALA A 29 -26.69 20.86 -3.51
CA ALA A 29 -26.17 21.90 -2.61
C ALA A 29 -26.13 21.48 -1.11
N LEU A 30 -26.91 20.46 -0.71
CA LEU A 30 -26.89 19.90 0.64
C LEU A 30 -25.63 19.06 0.87
N THR A 31 -25.26 18.25 -0.10
CA THR A 31 -24.10 17.36 -0.03
C THR A 31 -22.80 18.15 -0.10
N GLN A 32 -22.74 19.25 -0.87
CA GLN A 32 -21.60 20.18 -0.89
C GLN A 32 -21.31 20.74 0.49
N ARG A 33 -22.34 21.25 1.17
CA ARG A 33 -22.17 21.79 2.53
C ARG A 33 -21.70 20.74 3.52
N ALA A 34 -22.24 19.53 3.46
CA ALA A 34 -21.81 18.44 4.33
C ALA A 34 -20.34 18.07 4.07
N VAL A 35 -19.93 17.95 2.80
CA VAL A 35 -18.54 17.65 2.42
C VAL A 35 -17.58 18.77 2.86
N GLU A 36 -17.95 20.03 2.67
CA GLU A 36 -17.11 21.16 3.12
C GLU A 36 -17.02 21.25 4.65
N ALA A 37 -18.12 20.99 5.36
CA ALA A 37 -18.10 20.91 6.83
C ALA A 37 -17.17 19.77 7.31
N LEU A 38 -17.22 18.62 6.64
CA LEU A 38 -16.34 17.49 6.93
C LEU A 38 -14.88 17.81 6.67
N LYS A 39 -14.55 18.39 5.52
CA LYS A 39 -13.18 18.80 5.17
C LYS A 39 -12.60 19.83 6.15
N SER A 40 -13.42 20.75 6.63
CA SER A 40 -13.00 21.76 7.62
C SER A 40 -12.91 21.23 9.05
N GLY A 41 -13.31 19.98 9.29
CA GLY A 41 -13.41 19.39 10.63
C GLY A 41 -14.58 19.91 11.46
N ASN A 42 -15.47 20.72 10.87
CA ASN A 42 -16.64 21.30 11.53
C ASN A 42 -17.92 20.60 11.04
N TYR A 43 -18.18 19.42 11.55
CA TYR A 43 -19.27 18.55 11.13
C TYR A 43 -20.04 17.99 12.33
N ASP A 44 -21.29 17.59 12.08
CA ASP A 44 -22.10 16.81 13.01
C ASP A 44 -22.37 15.39 12.47
N SER A 45 -23.11 14.59 13.24
CA SER A 45 -23.43 13.21 12.86
C SER A 45 -24.33 13.09 11.64
N ALA A 46 -25.14 14.13 11.36
CA ALA A 46 -25.99 14.18 10.17
C ALA A 46 -25.16 14.47 8.92
N ASP A 47 -24.20 15.39 9.00
CA ASP A 47 -23.26 15.69 7.94
C ASP A 47 -22.42 14.45 7.58
N LEU A 48 -21.89 13.73 8.60
CA LEU A 48 -21.16 12.48 8.41
C LEU A 48 -22.00 11.43 7.68
N ALA A 49 -23.27 11.25 8.09
CA ALA A 49 -24.16 10.28 7.47
C ALA A 49 -24.46 10.64 6.01
N ALA A 50 -24.74 11.92 5.75
CA ALA A 50 -25.03 12.40 4.39
C ALA A 50 -23.81 12.22 3.47
N ALA A 51 -22.61 12.58 3.93
CA ALA A 51 -21.39 12.41 3.15
C ALA A 51 -21.06 10.93 2.90
N ALA A 52 -21.14 10.09 3.92
CA ALA A 52 -20.89 8.64 3.79
C ALA A 52 -21.82 8.03 2.73
N GLN A 53 -23.11 8.35 2.77
CA GLN A 53 -24.08 7.88 1.78
C GLN A 53 -23.75 8.39 0.37
N ALA A 54 -23.49 9.68 0.22
CA ALA A 54 -23.23 10.31 -1.07
C ALA A 54 -21.92 9.81 -1.71
N LEU A 55 -20.90 9.57 -0.90
CA LEU A 55 -19.57 9.15 -1.34
C LEU A 55 -19.40 7.62 -1.36
N GLY A 56 -20.43 6.86 -1.03
CA GLY A 56 -20.35 5.39 -0.97
C GLY A 56 -19.40 4.86 0.10
N LEU A 57 -19.15 5.64 1.16
CA LEU A 57 -18.24 5.28 2.25
C LEU A 57 -18.98 4.61 3.41
N GLY A 58 -18.30 3.75 4.13
CA GLY A 58 -18.79 3.12 5.36
C GLY A 58 -18.96 4.14 6.49
N LYS A 59 -20.21 4.48 6.86
CA LYS A 59 -20.51 5.51 7.86
C LYS A 59 -19.79 5.28 9.19
N ASP A 60 -19.92 4.10 9.78
CA ASP A 60 -19.38 3.82 11.12
C ASP A 60 -17.84 3.81 11.12
N ARG A 61 -17.24 3.37 10.01
CA ARG A 61 -15.79 3.41 9.78
C ARG A 61 -15.30 4.83 9.62
N LEU A 62 -16.04 5.65 8.87
CA LEU A 62 -15.74 7.07 8.69
C LEU A 62 -15.81 7.83 10.03
N VAL A 63 -16.78 7.50 10.89
CA VAL A 63 -16.89 8.05 12.25
C VAL A 63 -15.69 7.69 13.10
N LYS A 64 -15.24 6.43 13.08
CA LYS A 64 -14.04 6.00 13.82
C LYS A 64 -12.80 6.80 13.42
N LEU A 65 -12.60 6.98 12.12
CA LEU A 65 -11.48 7.77 11.59
C LEU A 65 -11.58 9.24 11.98
N ALA A 66 -12.76 9.84 11.85
CA ALA A 66 -13.00 11.23 12.25
C ALA A 66 -12.72 11.49 13.73
N GLN A 67 -12.94 10.49 14.58
CA GLN A 67 -12.66 10.54 16.02
C GLN A 67 -11.23 10.17 16.39
N GLY A 68 -10.39 9.82 15.43
CA GLY A 68 -9.04 9.28 15.69
C GLY A 68 -9.06 7.94 16.46
N ALA A 69 -10.17 7.21 16.38
CA ALA A 69 -10.39 5.97 17.12
C ALA A 69 -9.90 4.71 16.40
N TYR A 70 -9.31 4.86 15.23
CA TYR A 70 -8.67 3.77 14.49
C TYR A 70 -7.17 3.97 14.44
N GLN A 71 -6.46 2.95 14.85
CA GLN A 71 -5.03 2.76 14.63
C GLN A 71 -4.84 1.24 14.42
N PRO A 72 -4.17 0.80 13.35
CA PRO A 72 -3.97 -0.63 13.13
C PRO A 72 -3.13 -1.25 14.25
N ALA A 73 -3.39 -2.50 14.55
CA ALA A 73 -2.58 -3.26 15.50
C ALA A 73 -1.12 -3.35 15.02
N ALA A 74 -0.18 -3.29 15.95
CA ALA A 74 1.23 -3.44 15.62
C ALA A 74 1.49 -4.81 14.98
N VAL A 75 2.15 -4.81 13.83
CA VAL A 75 2.50 -6.02 13.08
C VAL A 75 4.00 -6.27 13.22
N ALA A 76 4.37 -7.49 13.61
CA ALA A 76 5.73 -7.99 13.57
C ALA A 76 5.75 -9.35 12.89
N VAL A 77 6.54 -9.50 11.84
CA VAL A 77 6.76 -10.76 11.12
C VAL A 77 8.26 -10.93 10.93
N ASP A 78 8.80 -12.04 11.41
CA ASP A 78 10.21 -12.36 11.16
C ASP A 78 10.42 -12.59 9.66
N GLY A 79 11.43 -11.95 9.10
CA GLY A 79 11.65 -11.93 7.66
C GLY A 79 10.93 -10.79 6.90
N LEU A 80 10.32 -9.81 7.60
CA LEU A 80 9.73 -8.61 7.01
C LEU A 80 10.28 -7.35 7.67
N ALA A 81 10.77 -6.42 6.88
CA ALA A 81 11.12 -5.08 7.33
C ALA A 81 10.41 -4.01 6.49
N GLN A 82 9.79 -3.06 7.15
CA GLN A 82 9.30 -1.80 6.58
C GLN A 82 10.38 -0.73 6.76
N LEU A 83 10.77 -0.08 5.69
CA LEU A 83 11.80 0.96 5.66
C LEU A 83 11.13 2.24 5.13
N THR A 84 10.90 3.17 6.03
CA THR A 84 10.17 4.41 5.73
C THR A 84 11.17 5.55 5.57
N THR A 85 11.09 6.26 4.44
CA THR A 85 11.98 7.36 4.10
C THR A 85 11.19 8.62 3.75
N PRO A 86 11.70 9.83 4.08
CA PRO A 86 11.06 11.08 3.68
C PRO A 86 11.13 11.27 2.16
N TYR A 87 10.03 11.75 1.58
CA TYR A 87 9.96 12.21 0.20
C TYR A 87 9.13 13.49 0.17
N GLU A 88 9.74 14.63 -0.20
CA GLU A 88 9.11 15.96 -0.14
C GLU A 88 8.47 16.24 1.23
N ASP A 89 7.14 16.33 1.32
CA ASP A 89 6.37 16.63 2.52
C ASP A 89 5.63 15.39 3.12
N PHE A 90 5.90 14.19 2.59
CA PHE A 90 5.35 12.94 3.09
C PHE A 90 6.43 11.85 3.26
N THR A 91 6.03 10.63 3.58
CA THR A 91 6.95 9.49 3.70
C THR A 91 6.51 8.36 2.79
N VAL A 92 7.48 7.61 2.26
CA VAL A 92 7.26 6.44 1.42
C VAL A 92 7.93 5.22 2.02
N ASN A 93 7.31 4.06 1.84
CA ASN A 93 7.80 2.78 2.33
C ASN A 93 8.42 1.96 1.21
N ALA A 94 9.57 1.39 1.52
CA ALA A 94 10.12 0.24 0.81
C ALA A 94 10.13 -0.98 1.74
N TYR A 95 10.19 -2.17 1.18
CA TYR A 95 10.15 -3.40 1.96
C TYR A 95 11.30 -4.33 1.59
N VAL A 96 11.87 -4.96 2.61
CA VAL A 96 12.74 -6.11 2.43
C VAL A 96 12.05 -7.32 3.06
N VAL A 97 11.86 -8.36 2.26
CA VAL A 97 11.32 -9.64 2.73
C VAL A 97 12.38 -10.72 2.51
N TRP A 98 12.66 -11.49 3.55
CA TRP A 98 13.67 -12.55 3.45
C TRP A 98 13.24 -13.84 4.15
N ASP A 99 13.74 -14.94 3.64
CA ASP A 99 13.65 -16.23 4.33
C ASP A 99 14.65 -16.24 5.53
N PRO A 100 14.16 -16.31 6.77
CA PRO A 100 15.04 -16.30 7.94
C PRO A 100 16.07 -17.43 7.97
N ALA A 101 15.74 -18.58 7.37
CA ALA A 101 16.60 -19.75 7.38
C ALA A 101 17.74 -19.66 6.37
N THR A 102 17.47 -19.16 5.15
CA THR A 102 18.46 -19.13 4.05
C THR A 102 19.08 -17.75 3.82
N LYS A 103 18.48 -16.69 4.40
CA LYS A 103 18.83 -15.28 4.16
C LYS A 103 18.61 -14.82 2.71
N ALA A 104 17.95 -15.64 1.87
CA ALA A 104 17.52 -15.23 0.54
C ALA A 104 16.45 -14.13 0.64
N ALA A 105 16.65 -13.01 -0.02
CA ALA A 105 15.87 -11.80 0.16
C ALA A 105 15.32 -11.23 -1.16
N VAL A 106 14.25 -10.47 -1.01
CA VAL A 106 13.58 -9.71 -2.07
C VAL A 106 13.35 -8.28 -1.58
N VAL A 107 13.59 -7.31 -2.44
CA VAL A 107 13.28 -5.90 -2.17
C VAL A 107 12.04 -5.50 -2.98
N PHE A 108 11.16 -4.76 -2.37
CA PHE A 108 9.96 -4.17 -3.01
C PHE A 108 10.01 -2.66 -2.87
N ASP A 109 10.01 -1.98 -4.02
CA ASP A 109 10.24 -0.55 -4.19
C ASP A 109 11.58 -0.09 -3.61
N THR A 110 11.94 1.17 -3.78
CA THR A 110 13.24 1.69 -3.34
C THR A 110 13.12 2.69 -2.19
N GLY A 111 11.92 3.25 -2.00
CA GLY A 111 11.79 4.46 -1.20
C GLY A 111 12.55 5.63 -1.82
N ALA A 112 12.68 6.70 -1.05
CA ALA A 112 13.38 7.92 -1.44
C ALA A 112 14.86 7.94 -1.01
N ASP A 113 15.30 6.96 -0.23
CA ASP A 113 16.68 6.74 0.22
C ASP A 113 16.93 5.24 0.36
N ALA A 114 17.87 4.70 -0.42
CA ALA A 114 18.22 3.28 -0.38
C ALA A 114 19.10 2.90 0.84
N THR A 115 19.67 3.87 1.56
CA THR A 115 20.58 3.62 2.67
C THR A 115 19.99 2.67 3.73
N PRO A 116 18.74 2.84 4.21
CA PRO A 116 18.17 1.91 5.20
C PRO A 116 18.03 0.47 4.67
N ILE A 117 17.77 0.30 3.36
CA ILE A 117 17.72 -1.01 2.71
C ILE A 117 19.10 -1.65 2.73
N LEU A 118 20.14 -0.90 2.31
CA LEU A 118 21.52 -1.40 2.23
C LEU A 118 22.09 -1.72 3.61
N ASP A 119 21.81 -0.89 4.62
CA ASP A 119 22.19 -1.12 6.00
C ASP A 119 21.56 -2.41 6.55
N LEU A 120 20.29 -2.65 6.25
CA LEU A 120 19.60 -3.88 6.66
C LEU A 120 20.20 -5.10 5.96
N ILE A 121 20.45 -5.03 4.66
CA ILE A 121 21.08 -6.11 3.88
C ILE A 121 22.43 -6.49 4.50
N GLN A 122 23.24 -5.50 4.81
CA GLN A 122 24.55 -5.71 5.44
C GLN A 122 24.43 -6.29 6.85
N LYS A 123 23.59 -5.68 7.69
CA LYS A 123 23.38 -6.07 9.08
C LYS A 123 22.92 -7.51 9.24
N GLU A 124 21.95 -7.91 8.42
CA GLU A 124 21.32 -9.24 8.47
C GLU A 124 22.02 -10.26 7.56
N ALA A 125 23.09 -9.85 6.84
CA ALA A 125 23.80 -10.64 5.83
C ALA A 125 22.87 -11.25 4.78
N LEU A 126 21.94 -10.43 4.26
CA LEU A 126 20.93 -10.87 3.31
C LEU A 126 21.51 -11.04 1.91
N GLN A 127 21.00 -12.05 1.18
CA GLN A 127 21.30 -12.28 -0.22
C GLN A 127 20.09 -11.83 -1.06
N VAL A 128 20.14 -10.61 -1.57
CA VAL A 128 19.09 -10.10 -2.44
C VAL A 128 19.16 -10.81 -3.77
N ASN A 129 18.07 -11.45 -4.18
CA ASN A 129 17.97 -12.22 -5.42
C ASN A 129 17.05 -11.56 -6.45
N LEU A 130 16.07 -10.76 -6.00
CA LEU A 130 15.03 -10.15 -6.81
C LEU A 130 14.69 -8.76 -6.27
N ILE A 131 14.35 -7.84 -7.16
CA ILE A 131 13.77 -6.54 -6.85
C ILE A 131 12.46 -6.42 -7.63
N PHE A 132 11.39 -6.01 -6.97
CA PHE A 132 10.09 -5.76 -7.59
C PHE A 132 9.66 -4.33 -7.37
N ILE A 133 9.04 -3.75 -8.39
CA ILE A 133 8.43 -2.43 -8.35
C ILE A 133 6.91 -2.59 -8.36
N THR A 134 6.24 -2.02 -7.36
CA THR A 134 4.78 -2.08 -7.26
C THR A 134 4.12 -1.21 -8.33
N HIS A 135 4.67 -0.03 -8.59
CA HIS A 135 4.29 0.92 -9.63
C HIS A 135 5.41 1.97 -9.79
N THR A 136 5.37 2.79 -10.85
CA THR A 136 6.50 3.65 -11.22
C THR A 136 6.32 5.12 -10.83
N HIS A 137 5.59 5.42 -9.75
CA HIS A 137 5.62 6.77 -9.21
C HIS A 137 7.00 7.10 -8.66
N PRO A 138 7.43 8.38 -8.76
CA PRO A 138 8.82 8.76 -8.48
C PRO A 138 9.34 8.38 -7.09
N ASP A 139 8.51 8.44 -6.08
CA ASP A 139 8.84 8.11 -4.69
C ASP A 139 9.10 6.61 -4.46
N HIS A 140 8.54 5.73 -5.32
CA HIS A 140 8.76 4.29 -5.26
C HIS A 140 10.00 3.81 -6.00
N ILE A 141 10.54 4.64 -6.91
CA ILE A 141 11.67 4.28 -7.77
C ILE A 141 12.85 5.26 -7.68
N ALA A 142 12.81 6.22 -6.76
CA ALA A 142 13.81 7.30 -6.67
C ALA A 142 15.25 6.80 -6.60
N GLU A 143 15.48 5.69 -5.89
CA GLU A 143 16.80 5.12 -5.63
C GLU A 143 17.07 3.81 -6.39
N LEU A 144 16.35 3.57 -7.50
CA LEU A 144 16.45 2.32 -8.25
C LEU A 144 17.88 2.07 -8.76
N ASP A 145 18.53 3.07 -9.33
CA ASP A 145 19.89 2.94 -9.87
C ASP A 145 20.91 2.68 -8.76
N ALA A 146 20.77 3.35 -7.61
CA ALA A 146 21.65 3.13 -6.46
C ALA A 146 21.50 1.71 -5.90
N LEU A 147 20.26 1.23 -5.76
CA LEU A 147 19.95 -0.11 -5.27
C LEU A 147 20.49 -1.18 -6.23
N VAL A 148 20.33 -0.99 -7.55
CA VAL A 148 20.88 -1.91 -8.57
C VAL A 148 22.40 -1.99 -8.49
N ALA A 149 23.06 -0.85 -8.42
CA ALA A 149 24.53 -0.80 -8.33
C ALA A 149 25.03 -1.52 -7.07
N ALA A 150 24.39 -1.27 -5.94
CA ALA A 150 24.79 -1.84 -4.65
C ALA A 150 24.52 -3.36 -4.54
N THR A 151 23.49 -3.86 -5.23
CA THR A 151 23.13 -5.30 -5.23
C THR A 151 23.85 -6.10 -6.32
N GLY A 152 24.73 -5.48 -7.12
CA GLY A 152 25.48 -6.17 -8.18
C GLY A 152 24.68 -6.52 -9.42
N GLY A 153 23.60 -5.76 -9.72
CA GLY A 153 22.78 -5.95 -10.91
C GLY A 153 21.74 -7.06 -10.78
N VAL A 154 21.19 -7.25 -9.61
CA VAL A 154 20.07 -8.18 -9.37
C VAL A 154 18.90 -7.85 -10.31
N PRO A 155 18.19 -8.87 -10.87
CA PRO A 155 17.07 -8.62 -11.76
C PRO A 155 15.94 -7.83 -11.07
N ILE A 156 15.48 -6.79 -11.76
CA ILE A 156 14.33 -5.96 -11.36
C ILE A 156 13.15 -6.33 -12.24
N PHE A 157 11.97 -6.34 -11.65
CA PHE A 157 10.72 -6.63 -12.35
C PHE A 157 9.66 -5.57 -12.11
N CYS A 158 8.95 -5.19 -13.17
CA CYS A 158 7.78 -4.31 -13.13
C CYS A 158 6.69 -4.83 -14.08
N ASN A 159 5.45 -4.38 -13.86
CA ASN A 159 4.33 -4.76 -14.70
C ASN A 159 4.50 -4.18 -16.13
N ALA A 160 4.22 -4.98 -17.16
CA ALA A 160 4.30 -4.57 -18.57
C ALA A 160 3.33 -3.42 -18.91
N ARG A 161 2.28 -3.20 -18.13
CA ARG A 161 1.35 -2.06 -18.31
C ARG A 161 1.94 -0.72 -17.86
N GLU A 162 3.07 -0.76 -17.11
CA GLU A 162 3.78 0.40 -16.60
C GLU A 162 5.29 0.10 -16.58
N PRO A 163 5.91 0.01 -17.78
CA PRO A 163 7.27 -0.44 -17.92
C PRO A 163 8.27 0.62 -17.46
N HIS A 164 9.41 0.18 -16.91
CA HIS A 164 10.56 1.02 -16.58
C HIS A 164 11.80 0.53 -17.32
N ALA A 165 12.66 1.48 -17.78
CA ALA A 165 13.81 1.15 -18.62
C ALA A 165 14.84 0.22 -17.93
N SER A 166 15.00 0.35 -16.63
CA SER A 166 15.93 -0.47 -15.81
C SER A 166 15.33 -1.80 -15.36
N ALA A 167 14.05 -2.10 -15.67
CA ALA A 167 13.35 -3.29 -15.18
C ALA A 167 12.90 -4.21 -16.30
N LYS A 168 12.86 -5.51 -16.03
CA LYS A 168 12.23 -6.51 -16.88
C LYS A 168 10.72 -6.44 -16.70
N SER A 169 10.00 -6.23 -17.81
CA SER A 169 8.54 -6.21 -17.79
C SER A 169 7.97 -7.63 -17.77
N PHE A 170 6.86 -7.82 -17.04
CA PHE A 170 6.11 -9.06 -17.04
C PHE A 170 4.61 -8.80 -17.19
N GLU A 171 3.90 -9.78 -17.74
CA GLU A 171 2.43 -9.81 -17.73
C GLU A 171 1.94 -10.70 -16.60
N ILE A 172 0.91 -10.26 -15.88
CA ILE A 172 0.32 -11.03 -14.79
C ILE A 172 -0.53 -12.14 -15.38
N THR A 173 -0.25 -13.38 -14.95
CA THR A 173 -1.04 -14.58 -15.26
C THR A 173 -1.35 -15.32 -13.96
N ASP A 174 -2.34 -16.20 -13.97
CA ASP A 174 -2.76 -16.97 -12.79
C ASP A 174 -1.67 -17.92 -12.26
N THR A 175 -0.69 -18.25 -13.09
CA THR A 175 0.39 -19.18 -12.76
C THR A 175 1.75 -18.52 -12.57
N LEU A 176 1.83 -17.19 -12.77
CA LEU A 176 3.11 -16.49 -12.62
C LEU A 176 3.49 -16.42 -11.15
N GLU A 177 4.67 -16.94 -10.84
CA GLU A 177 5.29 -16.83 -9.52
C GLU A 177 6.81 -16.83 -9.62
N TRP A 178 7.44 -16.28 -8.60
CA TRP A 178 8.89 -16.37 -8.37
C TRP A 178 9.15 -17.06 -7.04
N GLN A 179 10.29 -17.73 -6.97
CA GLN A 179 10.73 -18.41 -5.76
C GLN A 179 12.15 -17.98 -5.39
N THR A 180 12.40 -17.77 -4.11
CA THR A 180 13.72 -17.50 -3.55
C THR A 180 13.78 -17.95 -2.09
N GLY A 181 14.76 -18.83 -1.76
CA GLY A 181 14.73 -19.54 -0.48
C GLY A 181 13.42 -20.29 -0.31
N GLY A 182 12.80 -20.15 0.86
CA GLY A 182 11.46 -20.68 1.14
C GLY A 182 10.30 -19.74 0.77
N LEU A 183 10.59 -18.61 0.12
CA LEU A 183 9.57 -17.62 -0.28
C LEU A 183 9.00 -17.91 -1.66
N THR A 184 7.68 -17.73 -1.79
CA THR A 184 6.96 -17.69 -3.09
C THR A 184 6.30 -16.33 -3.24
N ILE A 185 6.52 -15.67 -4.39
CA ILE A 185 6.01 -14.33 -4.70
C ILE A 185 5.04 -14.43 -5.87
N GLN A 186 3.78 -14.09 -5.68
CA GLN A 186 2.72 -14.10 -6.69
C GLN A 186 2.21 -12.69 -6.97
N PRO A 187 2.28 -12.17 -8.22
CA PRO A 187 1.76 -10.86 -8.55
C PRO A 187 0.23 -10.91 -8.72
N ARG A 188 -0.43 -9.84 -8.32
CA ARG A 188 -1.86 -9.59 -8.50
C ARG A 188 -2.08 -8.21 -9.07
N SER A 189 -2.98 -8.07 -10.05
CA SER A 189 -3.27 -6.77 -10.65
C SER A 189 -4.14 -5.94 -9.72
N THR A 190 -3.59 -4.84 -9.22
CA THR A 190 -4.28 -3.87 -8.37
C THR A 190 -4.18 -2.47 -8.97
N TRP A 191 -4.44 -2.39 -10.28
CA TRP A 191 -4.41 -1.15 -11.03
C TRP A 191 -5.59 -0.23 -10.68
N GLY A 192 -5.43 1.06 -11.00
CA GLY A 192 -6.44 2.08 -10.76
C GLY A 192 -5.83 3.31 -10.09
N HIS A 193 -4.95 3.14 -9.11
CA HIS A 193 -4.04 4.18 -8.66
C HIS A 193 -3.01 4.49 -9.75
N SER A 194 -2.32 3.49 -10.23
CA SER A 194 -1.44 3.54 -11.41
C SER A 194 -1.87 2.52 -12.46
N ARG A 195 -1.31 2.60 -13.68
CA ARG A 195 -1.66 1.72 -14.81
C ARG A 195 -1.21 0.28 -14.59
N GLY A 196 -0.03 0.10 -14.00
CA GLY A 196 0.61 -1.18 -13.73
C GLY A 196 0.60 -1.57 -12.26
N GLY A 197 -0.22 -0.93 -11.44
CA GLY A 197 -0.32 -1.20 -10.01
C GLY A 197 -0.39 -2.69 -9.72
N THR A 198 0.58 -3.20 -8.96
CA THR A 198 0.77 -4.62 -8.70
C THR A 198 0.94 -4.87 -7.20
N THR A 199 0.10 -5.72 -6.68
CA THR A 199 0.28 -6.31 -5.35
C THR A 199 1.09 -7.60 -5.46
N TYR A 200 2.13 -7.75 -4.65
CA TYR A 200 2.90 -8.98 -4.56
C TYR A 200 2.53 -9.74 -3.29
N LEU A 201 1.88 -10.90 -3.46
CA LEU A 201 1.57 -11.81 -2.35
C LEU A 201 2.80 -12.68 -2.06
N VAL A 202 3.43 -12.47 -0.93
CA VAL A 202 4.57 -13.24 -0.43
C VAL A 202 4.10 -14.29 0.56
N LYS A 203 4.44 -15.54 0.31
CA LYS A 203 4.20 -16.69 1.17
C LYS A 203 5.54 -17.31 1.60
N GLY A 204 5.51 -18.12 2.66
CA GLY A 204 6.71 -18.77 3.21
C GLY A 204 7.18 -18.16 4.53
N LEU A 205 6.61 -17.04 4.97
CA LEU A 205 6.75 -16.50 6.31
C LEU A 205 5.68 -17.07 7.26
N ALA A 206 5.76 -16.73 8.54
CA ALA A 206 4.76 -17.15 9.55
C ALA A 206 3.33 -16.69 9.21
N ARG A 207 3.19 -15.59 8.48
CA ARG A 207 1.92 -15.05 7.95
C ARG A 207 2.15 -14.65 6.48
N PRO A 208 1.15 -14.75 5.61
CA PRO A 208 1.23 -14.17 4.28
C PRO A 208 1.41 -12.65 4.35
N VAL A 209 2.19 -12.08 3.43
CA VAL A 209 2.40 -10.63 3.32
C VAL A 209 2.02 -10.18 1.92
N ALA A 210 1.13 -9.22 1.80
CA ALA A 210 0.76 -8.55 0.57
C ALA A 210 1.45 -7.18 0.52
N ILE A 211 2.45 -7.03 -0.35
CA ILE A 211 3.08 -5.74 -0.65
C ILE A 211 2.20 -5.07 -1.69
N VAL A 212 1.46 -4.05 -1.28
CA VAL A 212 0.34 -3.53 -2.09
C VAL A 212 0.65 -2.21 -2.81
N GLY A 213 1.82 -1.59 -2.54
CA GLY A 213 2.09 -0.23 -3.00
C GLY A 213 0.96 0.70 -2.59
N ASP A 214 0.49 1.53 -3.50
CA ASP A 214 -0.56 2.52 -3.24
C ASP A 214 -1.98 2.01 -3.53
N ALA A 215 -2.21 0.71 -3.45
CA ALA A 215 -3.54 0.16 -3.61
C ALA A 215 -4.40 0.37 -2.36
N VAL A 216 -3.92 -0.03 -1.19
CA VAL A 216 -4.63 0.07 0.09
C VAL A 216 -3.68 0.65 1.15
N PHE A 217 -4.19 1.58 1.96
CA PHE A 217 -3.52 2.11 3.15
C PHE A 217 -4.32 1.74 4.40
N ALA A 218 -3.69 1.82 5.56
CA ALA A 218 -4.41 1.63 6.81
C ALA A 218 -5.54 2.67 6.97
N GLY A 219 -6.79 2.21 6.93
CA GLY A 219 -7.99 3.06 7.00
C GLY A 219 -8.30 3.86 5.73
N SER A 220 -7.56 3.65 4.63
CA SER A 220 -7.74 4.39 3.38
C SER A 220 -7.30 3.57 2.16
N MET A 221 -7.15 4.24 1.02
CA MET A 221 -6.59 3.68 -0.22
C MET A 221 -5.87 4.78 -1.00
N GLY A 222 -4.97 4.39 -1.90
CA GLY A 222 -4.38 5.31 -2.87
C GLY A 222 -5.43 6.01 -3.72
N GLY A 223 -5.15 7.23 -4.14
CA GLY A 223 -6.06 7.96 -5.04
C GLY A 223 -6.27 7.18 -6.33
N GLY A 224 -7.51 7.06 -6.80
CA GLY A 224 -7.82 6.44 -8.08
C GLY A 224 -7.48 7.35 -9.27
N ILE A 225 -6.20 7.65 -9.43
CA ILE A 225 -5.70 8.66 -10.41
C ILE A 225 -6.00 8.22 -11.84
N VAL A 226 -5.81 6.94 -12.14
CA VAL A 226 -6.11 6.36 -13.45
C VAL A 226 -7.59 5.98 -13.55
N SER A 227 -8.11 5.26 -12.54
CA SER A 227 -9.51 4.86 -12.48
C SER A 227 -9.90 4.52 -11.03
N PHE A 228 -10.76 5.33 -10.44
CA PHE A 228 -11.23 5.12 -9.08
C PHE A 228 -12.10 3.85 -8.96
N ALA A 229 -12.96 3.60 -9.94
CA ALA A 229 -13.83 2.42 -9.95
C ALA A 229 -13.02 1.13 -10.02
N ASP A 230 -12.00 1.09 -10.89
CA ASP A 230 -11.13 -0.08 -11.01
C ASP A 230 -10.24 -0.26 -9.78
N ALA A 231 -9.72 0.84 -9.18
CA ALA A 231 -8.99 0.76 -7.92
C ALA A 231 -9.83 0.12 -6.81
N LEU A 232 -11.08 0.54 -6.64
CA LEU A 232 -12.01 -0.08 -5.68
C LEU A 232 -12.24 -1.56 -5.97
N GLU A 233 -12.53 -1.89 -7.24
CA GLU A 233 -12.85 -3.26 -7.66
C GLU A 233 -11.64 -4.19 -7.51
N THR A 234 -10.47 -3.77 -7.97
CA THR A 234 -9.26 -4.59 -7.87
C THR A 234 -8.83 -4.77 -6.43
N ASN A 235 -8.94 -3.75 -5.58
CA ASN A 235 -8.66 -3.87 -4.14
C ASN A 235 -9.60 -4.88 -3.48
N ARG A 236 -10.90 -4.83 -3.78
CA ARG A 236 -11.89 -5.77 -3.23
C ARG A 236 -11.62 -7.21 -3.67
N THR A 237 -11.31 -7.42 -4.95
CA THR A 237 -11.18 -8.77 -5.53
C THR A 237 -9.79 -9.36 -5.37
N GLN A 238 -8.73 -8.58 -5.34
CA GLN A 238 -7.36 -9.05 -5.31
C GLN A 238 -6.71 -9.00 -3.92
N ILE A 239 -7.11 -8.06 -3.07
CA ILE A 239 -6.52 -7.90 -1.73
C ILE A 239 -7.48 -8.36 -0.64
N LEU A 240 -8.72 -7.83 -0.63
CA LEU A 240 -9.65 -8.11 0.48
C LEU A 240 -10.25 -9.53 0.44
N THR A 241 -9.99 -10.31 -0.59
CA THR A 241 -10.32 -11.75 -0.64
C THR A 241 -9.24 -12.64 -0.03
N LEU A 242 -8.08 -12.08 0.33
CA LEU A 242 -7.03 -12.80 1.02
C LEU A 242 -7.46 -13.17 2.46
N PRO A 243 -6.79 -14.15 3.10
CA PRO A 243 -7.01 -14.47 4.51
C PRO A 243 -6.88 -13.25 5.41
N ASP A 244 -7.70 -13.17 6.46
CA ASP A 244 -7.76 -12.00 7.35
C ASP A 244 -6.44 -11.71 8.07
N ASP A 245 -5.61 -12.73 8.31
CA ASP A 245 -4.29 -12.61 8.92
C ASP A 245 -3.19 -12.16 7.95
N THR A 246 -3.50 -12.02 6.65
CA THR A 246 -2.54 -11.48 5.67
C THR A 246 -2.15 -10.07 6.05
N VAL A 247 -0.86 -9.83 6.20
CA VAL A 247 -0.31 -8.49 6.43
C VAL A 247 -0.43 -7.67 5.16
N ILE A 248 -0.92 -6.46 5.25
CA ILE A 248 -0.89 -5.46 4.19
C ILE A 248 0.29 -4.53 4.44
N ALA A 249 1.22 -4.50 3.48
CA ALA A 249 2.40 -3.67 3.46
C ALA A 249 2.23 -2.58 2.38
N SER A 250 1.80 -1.42 2.83
CA SER A 250 1.36 -0.29 2.00
C SER A 250 2.53 0.61 1.59
N GLY A 251 2.43 1.30 0.44
CA GLY A 251 3.43 2.29 0.00
C GLY A 251 3.58 3.46 0.97
N HIS A 252 2.54 3.77 1.74
CA HIS A 252 2.54 4.83 2.74
C HIS A 252 1.87 4.40 4.04
N GLY A 253 2.26 5.05 5.16
CA GLY A 253 1.68 4.80 6.47
C GLY A 253 2.10 3.47 7.10
N PRO A 254 1.38 3.00 8.13
CA PRO A 254 1.73 1.81 8.88
C PRO A 254 1.31 0.51 8.19
N LEU A 255 1.92 -0.61 8.61
CA LEU A 255 1.42 -1.94 8.32
C LEU A 255 0.01 -2.13 8.90
N THR A 256 -0.81 -2.90 8.20
CA THR A 256 -2.14 -3.31 8.66
C THR A 256 -2.39 -4.77 8.27
N SER A 257 -3.63 -5.23 8.29
CA SER A 257 -4.01 -6.56 7.82
C SER A 257 -5.32 -6.53 7.04
N VAL A 258 -5.54 -7.57 6.25
CA VAL A 258 -6.80 -7.73 5.50
C VAL A 258 -8.01 -7.69 6.44
N GLY A 259 -7.94 -8.34 7.59
CA GLY A 259 -9.02 -8.33 8.59
C GLY A 259 -9.28 -6.94 9.17
N GLU A 260 -8.22 -6.17 9.47
CA GLU A 260 -8.35 -4.79 9.94
C GLU A 260 -9.03 -3.90 8.89
N GLU A 261 -8.61 -4.00 7.63
CA GLU A 261 -9.16 -3.16 6.57
C GLU A 261 -10.62 -3.54 6.21
N LYS A 262 -10.97 -4.80 6.27
CA LYS A 262 -12.38 -5.24 6.14
C LYS A 262 -13.29 -4.60 7.20
N ILE A 263 -12.79 -4.35 8.40
CA ILE A 263 -13.57 -3.81 9.51
C ILE A 263 -13.55 -2.29 9.58
N ASN A 264 -12.41 -1.65 9.26
CA ASN A 264 -12.17 -0.25 9.58
C ASN A 264 -12.04 0.67 8.36
N ASN A 265 -11.74 0.15 7.18
CA ASN A 265 -11.55 0.98 6.00
C ASN A 265 -12.89 1.44 5.41
N PRO A 266 -13.15 2.76 5.31
CA PRO A 266 -14.45 3.28 4.85
C PRO A 266 -14.72 3.04 3.36
N PHE A 267 -13.71 2.79 2.53
CA PHE A 267 -13.86 2.52 1.10
C PHE A 267 -14.37 1.11 0.79
N PHE A 268 -14.29 0.20 1.75
CA PHE A 268 -14.60 -1.21 1.54
C PHE A 268 -15.79 -1.67 2.41
N ASN A 269 -16.99 -1.23 2.06
CA ASN A 269 -18.26 -1.58 2.74
C ASN A 269 -18.67 -3.02 2.48
#